data_09af56b9add1418ac3d5d4d4b7157ab7
#
_entry.id   09af56b9add1418ac3d5d4d4b7157ab7
#
_cell.length_a   1.000
_cell.length_b   1.000
_cell.length_c   1.000
_cell.angle_alpha   90.00
_cell.angle_beta   90.00
_cell.angle_gamma   90.00
#
_symmetry.space_group_name_H-M   'P 1'
#
loop_
_entity.id
_entity.type
_entity.pdbx_description
1 polymer ?
#
loop_
_entity_poly.entity_id
_entity_poly.type
_entity_poly.pdbx_seq_one_letter_code
_entity_poly.pdbx_strand_id
1 'polypeptide(L)'
;RFMTKTEQFITALHQVPQEVYRDFMKVARVVSLQYPYSFGIDCFARGEGIEYGFAEEIGKYINLKPNKKGQANDPDYVFDGCIFPDAKTQCSGMKPQKMGKKLFYTKQWDIQKKAKGTSSFQSKSDCYVLIDPHYARIAVVDSAVFYGKKVAPNTARISFSVAPENVVMIYDGAAEILDIQVEHDPNAIYRKIWEEASSKVQ
;
A
#
# COMPACT_ATOMS: atom_id res chain seq x y z
N ARG A 1 6.26 27.39 11.76
CA ARG A 1 6.54 25.97 12.03
C ARG A 1 7.04 25.32 10.74
N PHE A 2 8.18 24.66 10.77
CA PHE A 2 8.66 23.87 9.64
C PHE A 2 7.75 22.64 9.44
N MET A 3 7.46 22.32 8.17
CA MET A 3 6.72 21.12 7.81
C MET A 3 7.54 19.88 8.13
N THR A 4 6.89 18.86 8.69
CA THR A 4 7.50 17.54 8.82
C THR A 4 7.69 16.89 7.44
N LYS A 5 8.51 15.85 7.38
CA LYS A 5 8.69 15.07 6.14
C LYS A 5 7.37 14.52 5.60
N THR A 6 6.53 14.00 6.51
CA THR A 6 5.21 13.49 6.15
C THR A 6 4.29 14.58 5.63
N GLU A 7 4.28 15.76 6.25
CA GLU A 7 3.50 16.92 5.78
C GLU A 7 3.95 17.39 4.39
N GLN A 8 5.26 17.39 4.11
CA GLN A 8 5.79 17.73 2.79
C GLN A 8 5.31 16.75 1.73
N PHE A 9 5.38 15.44 2.02
CA PHE A 9 4.91 14.42 1.11
C PHE A 9 3.40 14.50 0.86
N ILE A 10 2.59 14.68 1.91
CA ILE A 10 1.13 14.88 1.81
C ILE A 10 0.81 16.10 0.94
N THR A 11 1.54 17.21 1.13
CA THR A 11 1.35 18.43 0.33
C THR A 11 1.60 18.17 -1.15
N ALA A 12 2.65 17.44 -1.49
CA ALA A 12 2.93 17.05 -2.86
C ALA A 12 1.83 16.12 -3.44
N LEU A 13 1.37 15.15 -2.67
CA LEU A 13 0.29 14.25 -3.10
C LEU A 13 -1.01 15.02 -3.41
N HIS A 14 -1.34 16.07 -2.64
CA HIS A 14 -2.52 16.89 -2.90
C HIS A 14 -2.40 17.74 -4.18
N GLN A 15 -1.20 17.91 -4.74
CA GLN A 15 -1.01 18.59 -6.03
C GLN A 15 -1.29 17.68 -7.23
N VAL A 16 -1.31 16.36 -7.02
CA VAL A 16 -1.65 15.40 -8.08
C VAL A 16 -3.15 15.47 -8.36
N PRO A 17 -3.58 15.58 -9.64
CA PRO A 17 -5.00 15.63 -9.97
C PRO A 17 -5.78 14.40 -9.48
N GLN A 18 -7.01 14.59 -9.00
CA GLN A 18 -7.83 13.52 -8.44
C GLN A 18 -8.16 12.43 -9.46
N GLU A 19 -8.27 12.77 -10.73
CA GLU A 19 -8.46 11.80 -11.82
C GLU A 19 -7.29 10.81 -11.96
N VAL A 20 -6.07 11.22 -11.62
CA VAL A 20 -4.90 10.32 -11.63
C VAL A 20 -5.05 9.24 -10.57
N TYR A 21 -5.48 9.62 -9.37
CA TYR A 21 -5.78 8.64 -8.31
C TYR A 21 -6.94 7.73 -8.67
N ARG A 22 -7.99 8.29 -9.28
CA ARG A 22 -9.13 7.51 -9.75
C ARG A 22 -8.69 6.45 -10.75
N ASP A 23 -7.90 6.83 -11.75
CA ASP A 23 -7.47 5.93 -12.81
C ASP A 23 -6.48 4.88 -12.27
N PHE A 24 -5.55 5.28 -11.41
CA PHE A 24 -4.70 4.36 -10.66
C PHE A 24 -5.54 3.36 -9.86
N MET A 25 -6.55 3.84 -9.14
CA MET A 25 -7.36 2.99 -8.27
C MET A 25 -8.22 2.00 -9.06
N LYS A 26 -8.68 2.35 -10.26
CA LYS A 26 -9.34 1.41 -11.17
C LYS A 26 -8.44 0.23 -11.51
N VAL A 27 -7.17 0.51 -11.87
CA VAL A 27 -6.19 -0.53 -12.16
C VAL A 27 -5.87 -1.35 -10.90
N ALA A 28 -5.66 -0.70 -9.77
CA ALA A 28 -5.42 -1.39 -8.49
C ALA A 28 -6.59 -2.31 -8.09
N ARG A 29 -7.82 -1.89 -8.39
CA ARG A 29 -9.02 -2.71 -8.22
C ARG A 29 -8.98 -3.97 -9.10
N VAL A 30 -8.64 -3.82 -10.37
CA VAL A 30 -8.49 -4.96 -11.29
C VAL A 30 -7.43 -5.93 -10.78
N VAL A 31 -6.26 -5.44 -10.38
CA VAL A 31 -5.20 -6.27 -9.79
C VAL A 31 -5.70 -7.00 -8.54
N SER A 32 -6.41 -6.29 -7.67
CA SER A 32 -6.97 -6.87 -6.45
C SER A 32 -7.99 -7.98 -6.72
N LEU A 33 -8.80 -7.85 -7.76
CA LEU A 33 -9.79 -8.86 -8.16
C LEU A 33 -9.16 -10.04 -8.91
N GLN A 34 -8.12 -9.79 -9.69
CA GLN A 34 -7.35 -10.81 -10.41
C GLN A 34 -6.58 -11.75 -9.47
N TYR A 35 -6.08 -11.19 -8.35
CA TYR A 35 -5.32 -11.93 -7.33
C TYR A 35 -6.02 -11.85 -5.97
N PRO A 36 -7.19 -12.49 -5.81
CA PRO A 36 -8.07 -12.26 -4.66
C PRO A 36 -7.61 -12.91 -3.36
N TYR A 37 -6.68 -13.86 -3.42
CA TYR A 37 -6.24 -14.59 -2.24
C TYR A 37 -5.40 -13.71 -1.31
N SER A 38 -5.62 -13.87 -0.01
CA SER A 38 -4.91 -13.11 1.03
C SER A 38 -3.54 -13.69 1.40
N PHE A 39 -3.20 -14.86 0.91
CA PHE A 39 -1.98 -15.60 1.28
C PHE A 39 -1.26 -16.15 0.06
N GLY A 40 0.06 -16.37 0.23
CA GLY A 40 0.90 -16.96 -0.79
C GLY A 40 1.32 -15.99 -1.89
N ILE A 41 1.59 -16.51 -3.08
CA ILE A 41 2.13 -15.76 -4.23
C ILE A 41 1.17 -14.66 -4.67
N ASP A 42 -0.14 -14.90 -4.67
CA ASP A 42 -1.13 -13.91 -5.09
C ASP A 42 -1.12 -12.66 -4.21
N CYS A 43 -0.92 -12.83 -2.90
CA CYS A 43 -0.82 -11.71 -1.97
C CYS A 43 0.39 -10.82 -2.30
N PHE A 44 1.55 -11.40 -2.55
CA PHE A 44 2.77 -10.66 -2.89
C PHE A 44 2.66 -10.01 -4.27
N ALA A 45 2.25 -10.76 -5.29
CA ALA A 45 2.10 -10.23 -6.65
C ALA A 45 1.12 -9.05 -6.71
N ARG A 46 0.02 -9.11 -5.97
CA ARG A 46 -0.95 -8.04 -5.83
C ARG A 46 -0.34 -6.80 -5.18
N GLY A 47 0.32 -6.98 -4.03
CA GLY A 47 0.96 -5.89 -3.30
C GLY A 47 2.02 -5.20 -4.14
N GLU A 48 2.98 -5.95 -4.66
CA GLU A 48 4.07 -5.42 -5.50
C GLU A 48 3.57 -4.74 -6.77
N GLY A 49 2.55 -5.30 -7.43
CA GLY A 49 1.97 -4.70 -8.62
C GLY A 49 1.30 -3.34 -8.34
N ILE A 50 0.60 -3.22 -7.22
CA ILE A 50 -0.05 -1.96 -6.81
C ILE A 50 1.00 -0.94 -6.36
N GLU A 51 2.02 -1.34 -5.60
CA GLU A 51 3.14 -0.49 -5.20
C GLU A 51 3.90 0.06 -6.41
N TYR A 52 4.21 -0.80 -7.37
CA TYR A 52 4.84 -0.39 -8.62
C TYR A 52 3.98 0.63 -9.38
N GLY A 53 2.69 0.34 -9.57
CA GLY A 53 1.76 1.23 -10.26
C GLY A 53 1.60 2.59 -9.59
N PHE A 54 1.63 2.65 -8.26
CA PHE A 54 1.60 3.92 -7.54
C PHE A 54 2.80 4.80 -7.86
N ALA A 55 4.01 4.23 -7.82
CA ALA A 55 5.22 4.98 -8.18
C ALA A 55 5.21 5.42 -9.65
N GLU A 56 4.77 4.56 -10.57
CA GLU A 56 4.70 4.86 -12.01
C GLU A 56 3.72 5.99 -12.32
N GLU A 57 2.51 5.93 -11.77
CA GLU A 57 1.46 6.90 -12.11
C GLU A 57 1.62 8.22 -11.34
N ILE A 58 1.88 8.15 -10.03
CA ILE A 58 2.04 9.34 -9.20
C ILE A 58 3.40 10.02 -9.44
N GLY A 59 4.43 9.24 -9.72
CA GLY A 59 5.77 9.73 -10.03
C GLY A 59 5.86 10.57 -11.31
N LYS A 60 4.82 10.58 -12.15
CA LYS A 60 4.71 11.49 -13.30
C LYS A 60 4.44 12.94 -12.89
N TYR A 61 3.92 13.16 -11.69
CA TYR A 61 3.47 14.47 -11.20
C TYR A 61 4.33 15.02 -10.07
N ILE A 62 4.93 14.14 -9.27
CA ILE A 62 5.81 14.51 -8.16
C ILE A 62 7.09 13.68 -8.23
N ASN A 63 8.15 14.10 -7.56
CA ASN A 63 9.44 13.40 -7.57
C ASN A 63 9.44 12.17 -6.66
N LEU A 64 8.53 11.24 -6.94
CA LEU A 64 8.41 9.94 -6.27
C LEU A 64 9.00 8.85 -7.14
N LYS A 65 9.89 8.04 -6.58
CA LYS A 65 10.56 6.95 -7.29
C LYS A 65 10.55 5.68 -6.45
N PRO A 66 10.57 4.49 -7.09
CA PRO A 66 10.84 3.26 -6.36
C PRO A 66 12.17 3.35 -5.62
N ASN A 67 12.18 2.90 -4.37
CA ASN A 67 13.41 2.84 -3.60
C ASN A 67 14.18 1.55 -3.93
N LYS A 68 15.50 1.65 -3.93
CA LYS A 68 16.39 0.49 -4.12
C LYS A 68 16.47 -0.27 -2.80
N LYS A 69 15.72 -1.36 -2.69
CA LYS A 69 15.67 -2.17 -1.48
C LYS A 69 16.91 -3.06 -1.36
N GLY A 70 17.58 -2.98 -0.21
CA GLY A 70 18.61 -3.93 0.20
C GLY A 70 18.07 -5.01 1.13
N GLN A 71 16.97 -4.74 1.83
CA GLN A 71 16.31 -5.62 2.77
C GLN A 71 14.77 -5.53 2.63
N ALA A 72 14.08 -6.59 3.05
CA ALA A 72 12.62 -6.67 2.97
C ALA A 72 11.88 -5.56 3.74
N ASN A 73 12.53 -4.91 4.70
CA ASN A 73 11.95 -3.85 5.53
C ASN A 73 12.34 -2.44 5.08
N ASP A 74 13.06 -2.32 3.97
CA ASP A 74 13.39 -1.01 3.44
C ASP A 74 12.14 -0.38 2.82
N PRO A 75 11.97 0.95 2.92
CA PRO A 75 10.84 1.66 2.36
C PRO A 75 10.67 1.40 0.87
N ASP A 76 9.43 1.39 0.38
CA ASP A 76 9.12 1.13 -1.02
C ASP A 76 9.51 2.28 -1.94
N TYR A 77 9.47 3.51 -1.43
CA TYR A 77 9.70 4.72 -2.23
C TYR A 77 10.75 5.64 -1.64
N VAL A 78 11.25 6.51 -2.50
CA VAL A 78 11.97 7.73 -2.12
C VAL A 78 11.29 8.92 -2.80
N PHE A 79 10.95 9.93 -2.00
CA PHE A 79 10.41 11.20 -2.44
C PHE A 79 11.42 12.33 -2.17
N ASP A 80 11.69 13.16 -3.20
CA ASP A 80 12.67 14.24 -3.16
C ASP A 80 14.07 13.84 -2.63
N GLY A 81 14.43 12.58 -2.78
CA GLY A 81 15.73 12.04 -2.39
C GLY A 81 15.96 11.87 -0.89
N CYS A 82 15.03 12.28 -0.01
CA CYS A 82 15.24 12.31 1.43
C CYS A 82 14.06 11.90 2.30
N ILE A 83 12.89 11.68 1.72
CA ILE A 83 11.68 11.20 2.40
C ILE A 83 11.37 9.79 1.90
N PHE A 84 11.10 8.87 2.82
CA PHE A 84 10.98 7.45 2.53
C PHE A 84 9.60 6.92 2.90
N PRO A 85 8.60 7.08 2.00
CA PRO A 85 7.29 6.46 2.17
C PRO A 85 7.33 4.96 1.92
N ASP A 86 6.44 4.23 2.58
CA ASP A 86 6.24 2.80 2.38
C ASP A 86 4.77 2.52 2.08
N ALA A 87 4.47 1.72 1.08
CA ALA A 87 3.10 1.40 0.73
C ALA A 87 2.59 0.19 1.53
N LYS A 88 1.35 0.25 1.93
CA LYS A 88 0.64 -0.89 2.51
C LYS A 88 -0.69 -1.05 1.80
N THR A 89 -0.81 -2.15 1.09
CA THR A 89 -2.03 -2.52 0.39
C THR A 89 -2.82 -3.51 1.20
N GLN A 90 -4.06 -3.20 1.48
CA GLN A 90 -4.97 -4.08 2.20
C GLN A 90 -6.21 -4.35 1.37
N CYS A 91 -6.30 -5.54 0.87
CA CYS A 91 -7.47 -6.04 0.18
C CYS A 91 -8.28 -6.90 1.14
N SER A 92 -9.36 -6.38 1.67
CA SER A 92 -10.23 -7.12 2.58
C SER A 92 -11.11 -8.08 1.80
N GLY A 93 -10.58 -9.25 1.45
CA GLY A 93 -11.33 -10.38 0.93
C GLY A 93 -12.32 -10.09 -0.23
N MET A 94 -12.85 -11.11 -0.83
CA MET A 94 -13.73 -11.02 -2.01
C MET A 94 -15.16 -10.52 -1.73
N LYS A 95 -15.53 -10.25 -0.48
CA LYS A 95 -16.88 -9.81 -0.15
C LYS A 95 -16.89 -8.30 0.17
N PRO A 96 -17.65 -7.51 -0.60
CA PRO A 96 -17.91 -6.12 -0.24
C PRO A 96 -18.51 -6.08 1.17
N GLN A 97 -17.84 -5.46 2.10
CA GLN A 97 -18.38 -5.30 3.42
C GLN A 97 -19.19 -4.01 3.47
N LYS A 98 -20.38 -4.08 4.06
CA LYS A 98 -21.40 -3.02 4.03
C LYS A 98 -21.06 -1.74 4.81
N MET A 99 -19.87 -1.58 5.34
CA MET A 99 -19.59 -0.55 6.36
C MET A 99 -18.78 0.68 5.89
N GLY A 100 -18.56 0.86 4.61
CA GLY A 100 -18.02 2.10 4.05
C GLY A 100 -16.74 2.64 4.71
N LYS A 101 -16.69 3.95 4.98
CA LYS A 101 -15.54 4.63 5.61
C LYS A 101 -15.13 4.03 6.96
N LYS A 102 -16.10 3.57 7.75
CA LYS A 102 -15.84 2.99 9.07
C LYS A 102 -14.92 1.78 8.98
N LEU A 103 -15.01 0.97 7.93
CA LEU A 103 -14.17 -0.19 7.75
C LEU A 103 -12.71 0.15 7.43
N PHE A 104 -12.45 1.24 6.72
CA PHE A 104 -11.08 1.69 6.50
C PHE A 104 -10.33 1.86 7.82
N TYR A 105 -10.97 2.48 8.81
CA TYR A 105 -10.37 2.75 10.13
C TYR A 105 -10.38 1.56 11.08
N THR A 106 -11.28 0.61 10.91
CA THR A 106 -11.32 -0.62 11.73
C THR A 106 -10.45 -1.74 11.15
N LYS A 107 -9.97 -1.56 9.92
CA LYS A 107 -9.10 -2.50 9.25
C LYS A 107 -7.75 -2.61 9.95
N GLN A 108 -7.19 -3.80 9.97
CA GLN A 108 -5.81 -4.02 10.42
C GLN A 108 -4.86 -3.91 9.24
N TRP A 109 -3.87 -3.03 9.36
CA TRP A 109 -2.82 -2.84 8.37
C TRP A 109 -1.57 -3.59 8.80
N ASP A 110 -1.08 -4.49 7.95
CA ASP A 110 0.10 -5.28 8.24
C ASP A 110 1.36 -4.45 8.01
N ILE A 111 1.96 -4.04 9.12
CA ILE A 111 3.20 -3.26 9.14
C ILE A 111 4.32 -4.13 9.71
N GLN A 112 5.39 -4.30 8.95
CA GLN A 112 6.50 -5.14 9.38
C GLN A 112 7.28 -4.50 10.52
N LYS A 113 7.66 -5.34 11.49
CA LYS A 113 8.57 -5.02 12.56
C LYS A 113 10.01 -4.93 12.02
N LYS A 114 10.74 -3.90 12.44
CA LYS A 114 12.10 -3.62 11.97
C LYS A 114 13.11 -4.72 12.29
N ALA A 115 13.07 -5.27 13.49
CA ALA A 115 14.06 -6.22 13.96
C ALA A 115 13.43 -7.33 14.80
N LYS A 116 13.92 -8.55 14.60
CA LYS A 116 13.56 -9.71 15.40
C LYS A 116 14.02 -9.48 16.86
N GLY A 117 13.14 -9.75 17.84
CA GLY A 117 13.45 -9.61 19.25
C GLY A 117 13.19 -8.25 19.88
N THR A 118 12.84 -7.19 19.09
CA THR A 118 12.42 -5.90 19.67
C THR A 118 11.01 -5.99 20.25
N SER A 119 10.77 -5.34 21.39
CA SER A 119 9.48 -5.30 22.08
C SER A 119 8.63 -4.09 21.72
N SER A 120 9.17 -3.15 20.95
CA SER A 120 8.47 -1.95 20.50
C SER A 120 8.65 -1.72 19.02
N PHE A 121 7.64 -1.10 18.40
CA PHE A 121 7.67 -0.78 16.99
C PHE A 121 8.63 0.38 16.69
N GLN A 122 9.42 0.19 15.64
CA GLN A 122 10.23 1.24 15.01
C GLN A 122 10.23 0.99 13.50
N SER A 123 10.22 2.06 12.71
CA SER A 123 10.20 2.00 11.25
C SER A 123 11.40 2.70 10.63
N LYS A 124 11.83 2.21 9.48
CA LYS A 124 12.76 2.92 8.59
C LYS A 124 12.01 3.91 7.69
N SER A 125 10.70 3.76 7.57
CA SER A 125 9.86 4.62 6.73
C SER A 125 9.44 5.87 7.50
N ASP A 126 9.40 7.00 6.81
CA ASP A 126 8.92 8.25 7.40
C ASP A 126 7.37 8.24 7.54
N CYS A 127 6.70 7.62 6.58
CA CYS A 127 5.23 7.46 6.59
C CYS A 127 4.79 6.23 5.80
N TYR A 128 3.52 5.87 5.95
CA TYR A 128 2.87 4.81 5.19
C TYR A 128 1.78 5.36 4.29
N VAL A 129 1.80 4.92 3.03
CA VAL A 129 0.70 5.12 2.08
C VAL A 129 -0.22 3.92 2.19
N LEU A 130 -1.40 4.13 2.71
CA LEU A 130 -2.41 3.10 2.89
C LEU A 130 -3.31 3.04 1.66
N ILE A 131 -3.24 1.96 0.90
CA ILE A 131 -3.99 1.78 -0.33
C ILE A 131 -5.03 0.69 -0.11
N ASP A 132 -6.30 1.04 -0.25
CA ASP A 132 -7.42 0.11 -0.17
C ASP A 132 -8.16 0.05 -1.52
N PRO A 133 -7.78 -0.85 -2.43
CA PRO A 133 -8.43 -0.98 -3.73
C PRO A 133 -9.89 -1.41 -3.62
N HIS A 134 -10.25 -2.10 -2.55
CA HIS A 134 -11.60 -2.60 -2.34
C HIS A 134 -12.61 -1.47 -2.11
N TYR A 135 -12.21 -0.45 -1.34
CA TYR A 135 -13.02 0.74 -1.05
C TYR A 135 -12.56 1.98 -1.82
N ALA A 136 -11.59 1.82 -2.74
CA ALA A 136 -11.06 2.91 -3.56
C ALA A 136 -10.57 4.10 -2.73
N ARG A 137 -9.76 3.84 -1.71
CA ARG A 137 -9.22 4.88 -0.81
C ARG A 137 -7.71 4.82 -0.73
N ILE A 138 -7.11 6.02 -0.70
CA ILE A 138 -5.69 6.22 -0.45
C ILE A 138 -5.56 7.22 0.68
N ALA A 139 -4.77 6.88 1.69
CA ALA A 139 -4.49 7.76 2.81
C ALA A 139 -3.01 7.67 3.22
N VAL A 140 -2.55 8.67 3.94
CA VAL A 140 -1.20 8.70 4.50
C VAL A 140 -1.27 8.79 6.01
N VAL A 141 -0.42 8.02 6.69
CA VAL A 141 -0.21 8.06 8.13
C VAL A 141 1.28 8.21 8.43
N ASP A 142 1.63 9.09 9.37
CA ASP A 142 3.00 9.23 9.84
C ASP A 142 3.43 7.98 10.62
N SER A 143 4.62 7.47 10.37
CA SER A 143 5.12 6.26 11.03
C SER A 143 5.30 6.43 12.54
N ALA A 144 5.51 7.66 13.01
CA ALA A 144 5.64 7.98 14.42
C ALA A 144 4.39 7.66 15.25
N VAL A 145 3.21 7.61 14.60
CA VAL A 145 1.94 7.19 15.24
C VAL A 145 2.05 5.80 15.88
N PHE A 146 2.89 4.95 15.32
CA PHE A 146 3.08 3.57 15.78
C PHE A 146 4.27 3.39 16.72
N TYR A 147 5.12 4.40 16.89
CA TYR A 147 6.31 4.28 17.71
C TYR A 147 5.99 3.99 19.16
N GLY A 148 6.78 3.13 19.77
CA GLY A 148 6.60 2.72 21.16
C GLY A 148 5.44 1.75 21.41
N LYS A 149 4.61 1.43 20.40
CA LYS A 149 3.60 0.38 20.56
C LYS A 149 4.26 -0.96 20.85
N LYS A 150 3.76 -1.64 21.88
CA LYS A 150 4.24 -2.97 22.27
C LYS A 150 3.90 -3.99 21.20
N VAL A 151 4.85 -4.86 20.91
CA VAL A 151 4.71 -5.93 19.94
C VAL A 151 5.29 -7.22 20.51
N ALA A 152 4.73 -8.36 20.15
CA ALA A 152 5.26 -9.65 20.57
C ALA A 152 6.69 -9.83 20.03
N PRO A 153 7.66 -10.25 20.86
CA PRO A 153 9.09 -10.28 20.48
C PRO A 153 9.40 -11.10 19.24
N ASN A 154 8.64 -12.16 19.02
CA ASN A 154 8.87 -13.11 17.92
C ASN A 154 7.97 -12.86 16.69
N THR A 155 7.21 -11.77 16.68
CA THR A 155 6.30 -11.43 15.57
C THR A 155 7.05 -10.63 14.52
N ALA A 156 7.14 -11.15 13.31
CA ALA A 156 7.74 -10.44 12.18
C ALA A 156 6.79 -9.41 11.56
N ARG A 157 5.49 -9.64 11.68
CA ARG A 157 4.42 -8.75 11.18
C ARG A 157 3.55 -8.29 12.33
N ILE A 158 3.18 -7.04 12.28
CA ILE A 158 2.31 -6.41 13.24
C ILE A 158 1.19 -5.74 12.47
N SER A 159 -0.03 -5.96 12.94
CA SER A 159 -1.21 -5.31 12.37
C SER A 159 -1.67 -4.20 13.29
N PHE A 160 -1.84 -3.01 12.75
CA PHE A 160 -2.38 -1.86 13.44
C PHE A 160 -3.63 -1.34 12.76
N SER A 161 -4.62 -0.95 13.54
CA SER A 161 -5.67 -0.05 13.08
C SER A 161 -5.18 1.39 13.15
N VAL A 162 -5.74 2.25 12.30
CA VAL A 162 -5.42 3.68 12.27
C VAL A 162 -6.64 4.48 12.73
N ALA A 163 -6.44 5.42 13.65
CA ALA A 163 -7.50 6.32 14.08
C ALA A 163 -7.71 7.42 13.02
N PRO A 164 -8.95 7.91 12.82
CA PRO A 164 -9.25 8.95 11.83
C PRO A 164 -8.40 10.20 11.95
N GLU A 165 -8.09 10.63 13.15
CA GLU A 165 -7.28 11.81 13.47
C GLU A 165 -5.80 11.67 13.06
N ASN A 166 -5.32 10.44 12.87
CA ASN A 166 -3.92 10.15 12.51
C ASN A 166 -3.72 9.94 11.01
N VAL A 167 -4.76 10.05 10.22
CA VAL A 167 -4.75 9.71 8.80
C VAL A 167 -5.16 10.91 7.98
N VAL A 168 -4.40 11.21 6.93
CA VAL A 168 -4.78 12.20 5.92
C VAL A 168 -5.28 11.46 4.69
N MET A 169 -6.55 11.64 4.37
CA MET A 169 -7.16 11.06 3.17
C MET A 169 -6.69 11.82 1.93
N ILE A 170 -6.07 11.12 1.00
CA ILE A 170 -5.60 11.65 -0.28
C ILE A 170 -6.67 11.47 -1.36
N TYR A 171 -7.31 10.30 -1.39
CA TYR A 171 -8.34 9.96 -2.36
C TYR A 171 -9.43 9.10 -1.71
N ASP A 172 -10.69 9.45 -1.98
CA ASP A 172 -11.88 8.69 -1.54
C ASP A 172 -12.85 8.57 -2.70
N GLY A 173 -12.74 7.50 -3.49
CA GLY A 173 -13.50 7.28 -4.72
C GLY A 173 -14.45 6.09 -4.66
N ALA A 174 -14.89 5.70 -3.47
CA ALA A 174 -15.64 4.46 -3.24
C ALA A 174 -16.88 4.29 -4.13
N ALA A 175 -17.59 5.37 -4.48
CA ALA A 175 -18.83 5.31 -5.27
C ALA A 175 -18.61 5.04 -6.77
N GLU A 176 -17.40 5.34 -7.29
CA GLU A 176 -17.18 5.40 -8.76
C GLU A 176 -16.56 4.13 -9.35
N ILE A 177 -15.95 3.27 -8.53
CA ILE A 177 -15.10 2.16 -9.01
C ILE A 177 -15.55 0.78 -8.55
N LEU A 178 -16.65 0.69 -7.82
CA LEU A 178 -17.12 -0.59 -7.26
C LEU A 178 -17.69 -1.56 -8.29
N ASP A 179 -18.10 -1.06 -9.45
CA ASP A 179 -18.76 -1.86 -10.50
C ASP A 179 -17.79 -2.57 -11.47
N ILE A 180 -16.48 -2.41 -11.25
CA ILE A 180 -15.48 -3.11 -12.07
C ILE A 180 -15.56 -4.60 -11.81
N GLN A 181 -15.84 -5.37 -12.84
CA GLN A 181 -15.81 -6.83 -12.83
C GLN A 181 -14.61 -7.34 -13.62
N VAL A 182 -13.97 -8.39 -13.12
CA VAL A 182 -12.83 -9.03 -13.77
C VAL A 182 -13.04 -10.53 -13.67
N GLU A 183 -12.85 -11.22 -14.77
CA GLU A 183 -12.82 -12.68 -14.77
C GLU A 183 -11.57 -13.15 -14.03
N HIS A 184 -11.78 -14.02 -13.04
CA HIS A 184 -10.69 -14.57 -12.24
C HIS A 184 -10.19 -15.88 -12.86
N ASP A 185 -8.92 -15.88 -13.29
CA ASP A 185 -8.19 -17.10 -13.63
C ASP A 185 -7.28 -17.51 -12.46
N PRO A 186 -7.59 -18.58 -11.72
CA PRO A 186 -6.79 -19.00 -10.57
C PRO A 186 -5.37 -19.43 -10.92
N ASN A 187 -5.09 -19.67 -12.20
CA ASN A 187 -3.78 -20.10 -12.66
C ASN A 187 -2.96 -18.97 -13.31
N ALA A 188 -3.52 -17.76 -13.44
CA ALA A 188 -2.88 -16.66 -14.16
C ALA A 188 -1.49 -16.31 -13.62
N ILE A 189 -1.32 -16.26 -12.29
CA ILE A 189 -0.03 -15.94 -11.67
C ILE A 189 0.99 -17.05 -11.89
N TYR A 190 0.59 -18.31 -11.83
CA TYR A 190 1.50 -19.44 -12.04
C TYR A 190 1.94 -19.55 -13.49
N ARG A 191 1.03 -19.28 -14.43
CA ARG A 191 1.35 -19.20 -15.86
C ARG A 191 2.37 -18.10 -16.12
N LYS A 192 2.15 -16.91 -15.59
CA LYS A 192 3.08 -15.79 -15.72
C LYS A 192 4.48 -16.11 -15.20
N ILE A 193 4.57 -16.70 -14.01
CA ILE A 193 5.86 -17.13 -13.42
C ILE A 193 6.59 -18.13 -14.34
N TRP A 194 5.86 -19.09 -14.87
CA TRP A 194 6.42 -20.09 -15.76
C TRP A 194 6.93 -19.47 -17.07
N GLU A 195 6.14 -18.60 -17.69
CA GLU A 195 6.50 -17.91 -18.92
C GLU A 195 7.74 -17.02 -18.75
N GLU A 196 7.80 -16.26 -17.65
CA GLU A 196 8.95 -15.43 -17.31
C GLU A 196 10.22 -16.26 -17.06
N ALA A 197 10.10 -17.40 -16.39
CA ALA A 197 11.23 -18.29 -16.17
C ALA A 197 11.68 -18.95 -17.49
N SER A 198 10.76 -19.40 -18.32
CA SER A 198 11.04 -20.03 -19.60
C SER A 198 11.75 -19.09 -20.58
N SER A 199 11.41 -17.80 -20.58
CA SER A 199 12.05 -16.80 -21.43
C SER A 199 13.52 -16.54 -21.08
N LYS A 200 13.94 -16.87 -19.87
CA LYS A 200 15.34 -16.70 -19.40
C LYS A 200 16.26 -17.86 -19.78
N VAL A 201 15.72 -18.95 -20.31
CA VAL A 201 16.46 -20.17 -20.67
C VAL A 201 16.68 -20.26 -22.17
N GLN A 202 16.00 -19.45 -22.96
CA GLN A 202 16.18 -19.30 -24.41
C GLN A 202 17.29 -18.32 -24.71
#